data_106af11d6edba434f4212dac1132c392
#
_entry.id   106af11d6edba434f4212dac1132c392
#
_cell.length_a   1.000
_cell.length_b   1.000
_cell.length_c   1.000
_cell.angle_alpha   90.00
_cell.angle_beta   90.00
_cell.angle_gamma   90.00
#
_symmetry.space_group_name_H-M   'P 1'
#
loop_
_entity.id
_entity.type
_entity.pdbx_description
1 polymer ?
#
loop_
_entity_poly.entity_id
_entity_poly.type
_entity_poly.pdbx_seq_one_letter_code
_entity_poly.pdbx_strand_id
1 'polypeptide(L)'
;MLGYLHATDETLSWCHGVPLAPGMALTVMPEGISEFTLSPGTHMTLMLVSVARVQRKLTELSLRSTPPAGQALSLFNLANDSAPLAHHYQQLHLQLGQGAGLQPQETERLLHEHVQALLGAGAADRPGCSRARRTHYLIAQRAENFMRLNLRRNIYMNEICDAAGVSERGLRYAFEDLFGTSPNRYLSMLRLCAACRSLSMADSSRRSVKAIALSCGLWDLSRFADNYRKVFGELPRDTLMRAPAQIGQPA
;
A
#
# COMPACT_ATOMS: atom_id res chain seq x y z
N MET A 1 5.10 -6.35 8.67
CA MET A 1 3.67 -6.01 8.73
C MET A 1 2.87 -7.27 8.47
N LEU A 2 1.89 -7.54 9.28
CA LEU A 2 0.94 -8.65 9.12
C LEU A 2 -0.45 -8.04 8.93
N GLY A 3 -1.31 -8.69 8.18
CA GLY A 3 -2.63 -8.14 7.93
C GLY A 3 -3.67 -9.19 7.56
N TYR A 4 -4.92 -8.77 7.67
CA TYR A 4 -6.09 -9.55 7.30
C TYR A 4 -7.14 -8.66 6.63
N LEU A 5 -7.71 -9.16 5.56
CA LEU A 5 -8.68 -8.45 4.74
C LEU A 5 -10.10 -8.89 5.11
N HIS A 6 -10.88 -7.98 5.72
CA HIS A 6 -12.25 -8.26 6.15
C HIS A 6 -13.25 -8.11 5.02
N ALA A 7 -13.12 -7.03 4.25
CA ALA A 7 -14.01 -6.70 3.15
C ALA A 7 -13.27 -5.90 2.08
N THR A 8 -13.56 -6.17 0.82
CA THR A 8 -13.06 -5.41 -0.33
C THR A 8 -13.87 -5.76 -1.58
N ASP A 9 -13.77 -4.91 -2.62
CA ASP A 9 -14.19 -5.27 -3.96
C ASP A 9 -13.01 -5.94 -4.69
N GLU A 10 -13.17 -7.23 -4.99
CA GLU A 10 -12.14 -8.07 -5.59
C GLU A 10 -11.74 -7.61 -7.00
N THR A 11 -12.64 -6.91 -7.70
CA THR A 11 -12.38 -6.42 -9.07
C THR A 11 -11.48 -5.20 -9.09
N LEU A 12 -11.50 -4.41 -8.02
CA LEU A 12 -10.81 -3.12 -7.90
C LEU A 12 -9.67 -3.13 -6.90
N SER A 13 -9.49 -4.22 -6.14
CA SER A 13 -8.46 -4.33 -5.12
C SER A 13 -7.43 -5.39 -5.48
N TRP A 14 -6.16 -5.05 -5.41
CA TRP A 14 -5.06 -5.96 -5.74
C TRP A 14 -3.75 -5.55 -5.06
N CYS A 15 -2.84 -6.52 -4.96
CA CYS A 15 -1.48 -6.33 -4.49
C CYS A 15 -0.52 -7.02 -5.45
N HIS A 16 0.43 -6.30 -6.03
CA HIS A 16 1.38 -6.82 -7.03
C HIS A 16 0.71 -7.59 -8.18
N GLY A 17 -0.46 -7.12 -8.63
CA GLY A 17 -1.25 -7.76 -9.68
C GLY A 17 -2.07 -8.96 -9.23
N VAL A 18 -1.99 -9.36 -7.98
CA VAL A 18 -2.81 -10.42 -7.37
C VAL A 18 -4.11 -9.81 -6.85
N PRO A 19 -5.30 -10.28 -7.29
CA PRO A 19 -6.56 -9.82 -6.74
C PRO A 19 -6.64 -10.08 -5.25
N LEU A 20 -7.20 -9.12 -4.52
CA LEU A 20 -7.42 -9.23 -3.09
C LEU A 20 -8.87 -9.62 -2.82
N ALA A 21 -9.08 -10.65 -2.01
CA ALA A 21 -10.40 -11.13 -1.62
C ALA A 21 -10.58 -11.08 -0.10
N PRO A 22 -11.82 -10.94 0.40
CA PRO A 22 -12.10 -11.10 1.82
C PRO A 22 -11.60 -12.44 2.34
N GLY A 23 -11.09 -12.49 3.56
CA GLY A 23 -10.54 -13.70 4.15
C GLY A 23 -9.06 -13.95 3.87
N MET A 24 -8.42 -13.12 3.02
CA MET A 24 -6.98 -13.22 2.80
C MET A 24 -6.17 -12.66 3.96
N ALA A 25 -5.09 -13.35 4.28
CA ALA A 25 -4.03 -12.86 5.15
C ALA A 25 -2.82 -12.42 4.32
N LEU A 26 -2.05 -11.48 4.86
CA LEU A 26 -0.85 -10.97 4.22
C LEU A 26 0.30 -10.81 5.22
N THR A 27 1.49 -11.08 4.74
CA THR A 27 2.74 -10.85 5.47
C THR A 27 3.69 -10.04 4.60
N VAL A 28 4.15 -8.90 5.09
CA VAL A 28 5.17 -8.08 4.43
C VAL A 28 6.41 -8.03 5.29
N MET A 29 7.52 -8.54 4.79
CA MET A 29 8.83 -8.47 5.42
C MET A 29 9.49 -7.10 5.15
N PRO A 30 10.50 -6.68 5.94
CA PRO A 30 11.07 -5.34 5.84
C PRO A 30 11.68 -4.98 4.50
N GLU A 31 12.22 -5.98 3.81
CA GLU A 31 12.83 -5.80 2.48
C GLU A 31 11.78 -5.81 1.36
N GLY A 32 10.51 -6.10 1.72
CA GLY A 32 9.40 -6.13 0.79
C GLY A 32 8.82 -4.74 0.58
N ILE A 33 8.79 -4.31 -0.68
CA ILE A 33 7.93 -3.21 -1.10
C ILE A 33 6.56 -3.83 -1.35
N SER A 34 5.54 -3.32 -0.66
CA SER A 34 4.16 -3.74 -0.90
C SER A 34 3.37 -2.58 -1.50
N GLU A 35 2.85 -2.81 -2.68
CA GLU A 35 1.99 -1.87 -3.39
C GLU A 35 0.56 -2.43 -3.41
N PHE A 36 -0.34 -1.70 -2.79
CA PHE A 36 -1.75 -2.04 -2.75
C PHE A 36 -2.56 -1.01 -3.54
N THR A 37 -3.47 -1.48 -4.36
CA THR A 37 -4.62 -0.71 -4.82
C THR A 37 -5.83 -1.25 -4.07
N LEU A 38 -6.53 -0.37 -3.38
CA LEU A 38 -7.67 -0.74 -2.55
C LEU A 38 -8.90 0.03 -3.03
N SER A 39 -10.01 -0.68 -3.18
CA SER A 39 -11.30 -0.07 -3.51
C SER A 39 -11.83 0.76 -2.34
N PRO A 40 -12.67 1.77 -2.60
CA PRO A 40 -13.45 2.41 -1.55
C PRO A 40 -14.26 1.36 -0.76
N GLY A 41 -14.30 1.49 0.56
CA GLY A 41 -14.98 0.53 1.43
C GLY A 41 -14.17 -0.72 1.76
N THR A 42 -12.89 -0.79 1.40
CA THR A 42 -12.00 -1.86 1.87
C THR A 42 -11.76 -1.74 3.38
N HIS A 43 -11.99 -2.84 4.08
CA HIS A 43 -11.71 -2.97 5.52
C HIS A 43 -10.59 -3.98 5.72
N MET A 44 -9.50 -3.53 6.32
CA MET A 44 -8.31 -4.34 6.59
C MET A 44 -7.75 -4.04 7.97
N THR A 45 -7.38 -5.07 8.71
CA THR A 45 -6.59 -4.90 9.94
C THR A 45 -5.11 -5.12 9.63
N LEU A 46 -4.28 -4.16 10.03
CA LEU A 46 -2.83 -4.24 9.90
C LEU A 46 -2.18 -4.21 11.26
N MET A 47 -1.27 -5.16 11.49
CA MET A 47 -0.45 -5.24 12.70
C MET A 47 1.01 -4.96 12.36
N LEU A 48 1.56 -3.90 12.95
CA LEU A 48 2.98 -3.59 12.84
C LEU A 48 3.74 -4.29 13.97
N VAL A 49 4.63 -5.20 13.61
CA VAL A 49 5.44 -5.99 14.53
C VAL A 49 6.91 -5.77 14.21
N SER A 50 7.75 -5.69 15.23
CA SER A 50 9.19 -5.58 15.01
C SER A 50 9.72 -6.81 14.28
N VAL A 51 10.67 -6.60 13.37
CA VAL A 51 11.30 -7.66 12.56
C VAL A 51 11.84 -8.77 13.43
N ALA A 52 12.53 -8.40 14.50
CA ALA A 52 13.13 -9.35 15.43
C ALA A 52 12.09 -10.30 16.07
N ARG A 53 10.88 -9.79 16.37
CA ARG A 53 9.78 -10.64 16.90
C ARG A 53 9.26 -11.60 15.85
N VAL A 54 9.04 -11.13 14.61
CA VAL A 54 8.59 -11.99 13.51
C VAL A 54 9.62 -13.06 13.20
N GLN A 55 10.89 -12.70 13.08
CA GLN A 55 11.99 -13.64 12.82
C GLN A 55 12.14 -14.68 13.94
N ARG A 56 12.07 -14.25 15.19
CA ARG A 56 12.08 -15.18 16.34
C ARG A 56 10.93 -16.18 16.24
N LYS A 57 9.73 -15.71 15.97
CA LYS A 57 8.55 -16.57 15.85
C LYS A 57 8.64 -17.52 14.67
N LEU A 58 9.14 -17.06 13.53
CA LEU A 58 9.43 -17.91 12.37
C LEU A 58 10.45 -19.00 12.75
N THR A 59 11.52 -18.67 13.42
CA THR A 59 12.55 -19.64 13.85
C THR A 59 11.96 -20.65 14.84
N GLU A 60 11.19 -20.22 15.83
CA GLU A 60 10.54 -21.09 16.81
C GLU A 60 9.61 -22.12 16.12
N LEU A 61 8.86 -21.70 15.12
CA LEU A 61 7.87 -22.52 14.43
C LEU A 61 8.47 -23.31 13.24
N SER A 62 9.53 -22.81 12.62
CA SER A 62 10.19 -23.43 11.45
C SER A 62 11.00 -24.68 11.79
N LEU A 63 11.26 -24.95 13.07
CA LEU A 63 11.85 -26.23 13.50
C LEU A 63 11.01 -27.44 13.06
N ARG A 64 9.78 -27.20 12.60
CA ARG A 64 8.84 -28.22 12.11
C ARG A 64 8.44 -28.06 10.64
N SER A 65 8.85 -26.98 9.95
CA SER A 65 8.43 -26.67 8.58
C SER A 65 9.51 -25.83 7.88
N THR A 66 9.74 -26.07 6.60
CA THR A 66 10.67 -25.24 5.80
C THR A 66 10.05 -23.87 5.58
N PRO A 67 10.68 -22.77 6.04
CA PRO A 67 10.14 -21.44 5.80
C PRO A 67 10.08 -21.17 4.30
N PRO A 68 9.07 -20.42 3.81
CA PRO A 68 9.01 -20.00 2.42
C PRO A 68 10.22 -19.12 2.14
N ALA A 69 11.21 -19.65 1.44
CA ALA A 69 12.47 -18.99 1.18
C ALA A 69 12.23 -17.67 0.42
N GLY A 70 12.65 -16.55 1.02
CA GLY A 70 12.91 -15.31 0.29
C GLY A 70 11.72 -14.49 -0.19
N GLN A 71 10.49 -14.75 0.26
CA GLN A 71 9.35 -13.92 -0.15
C GLN A 71 9.20 -12.70 0.77
N ALA A 72 9.56 -11.53 0.23
CA ALA A 72 9.38 -10.24 0.89
C ALA A 72 7.89 -9.90 1.14
N LEU A 73 6.98 -10.46 0.35
CA LEU A 73 5.53 -10.39 0.49
C LEU A 73 4.90 -11.77 0.31
N SER A 74 4.03 -12.17 1.22
CA SER A 74 3.20 -13.35 1.10
C SER A 74 1.73 -12.98 1.24
N LEU A 75 0.92 -13.39 0.26
CA LEU A 75 -0.53 -13.34 0.26
C LEU A 75 -1.04 -14.77 0.29
N PHE A 76 -1.99 -15.07 1.17
CA PHE A 76 -2.54 -16.41 1.28
C PHE A 76 -3.98 -16.41 1.79
N ASN A 77 -4.78 -17.33 1.31
CA ASN A 77 -6.09 -17.60 1.83
C ASN A 77 -5.96 -18.38 3.14
N LEU A 78 -6.80 -18.09 4.11
CA LEU A 78 -6.84 -18.88 5.32
C LEU A 78 -7.57 -20.20 5.04
N ALA A 79 -6.86 -21.31 5.23
CA ALA A 79 -7.48 -22.64 5.21
C ALA A 79 -8.48 -22.80 6.38
N ASN A 80 -9.35 -23.82 6.32
CA ASN A 80 -10.30 -24.10 7.39
C ASN A 80 -9.63 -24.28 8.76
N ASP A 81 -8.42 -24.83 8.80
CA ASP A 81 -7.63 -24.99 10.03
C ASP A 81 -7.16 -23.67 10.63
N SER A 82 -7.20 -22.59 9.86
CA SER A 82 -6.85 -21.23 10.30
C SER A 82 -8.07 -20.38 10.69
N ALA A 83 -9.24 -20.97 10.81
CA ALA A 83 -10.47 -20.28 11.24
C ALA A 83 -10.32 -19.50 12.56
N PRO A 84 -9.57 -19.98 13.59
CA PRO A 84 -9.30 -19.21 14.80
C PRO A 84 -8.61 -17.88 14.51
N LEU A 85 -7.63 -17.83 13.59
CA LEU A 85 -6.92 -16.61 13.21
C LEU A 85 -7.88 -15.60 12.56
N ALA A 86 -8.73 -16.03 11.63
CA ALA A 86 -9.73 -15.18 11.02
C ALA A 86 -10.68 -14.56 12.07
N HIS A 87 -11.15 -15.36 13.01
CA HIS A 87 -12.00 -14.93 14.10
C HIS A 87 -11.31 -13.90 15.00
N HIS A 88 -10.03 -14.12 15.35
CA HIS A 88 -9.25 -13.17 16.15
C HIS A 88 -9.07 -11.83 15.44
N TYR A 89 -8.79 -11.83 14.13
CA TYR A 89 -8.72 -10.59 13.35
C TYR A 89 -10.05 -9.85 13.31
N GLN A 90 -11.18 -10.58 13.20
CA GLN A 90 -12.50 -9.98 13.23
C GLN A 90 -12.81 -9.36 14.59
N GLN A 91 -12.54 -10.07 15.69
CA GLN A 91 -12.70 -9.53 17.04
C GLN A 91 -11.84 -8.29 17.26
N LEU A 92 -10.57 -8.34 16.84
CA LEU A 92 -9.66 -7.21 16.91
C LEU A 92 -10.18 -6.00 16.14
N HIS A 93 -10.69 -6.22 14.94
CA HIS A 93 -11.25 -5.14 14.11
C HIS A 93 -12.41 -4.44 14.83
N LEU A 94 -13.31 -5.20 15.45
CA LEU A 94 -14.42 -4.66 16.22
C LEU A 94 -13.95 -3.90 17.48
N GLN A 95 -12.98 -4.44 18.23
CA GLN A 95 -12.43 -3.80 19.43
C GLN A 95 -11.75 -2.46 19.10
N LEU A 96 -10.94 -2.42 18.03
CA LEU A 96 -10.29 -1.18 17.58
C LEU A 96 -11.30 -0.14 17.11
N GLY A 97 -12.39 -0.57 16.45
CA GLY A 97 -13.50 0.31 16.06
C GLY A 97 -14.20 0.95 17.26
N GLN A 98 -14.13 0.31 18.43
CA GLN A 98 -14.69 0.81 19.72
C GLN A 98 -13.64 1.61 20.54
N GLY A 99 -12.44 1.82 20.02
CA GLY A 99 -11.36 2.54 20.72
C GLY A 99 -10.67 1.74 21.82
N ALA A 100 -10.88 0.42 21.89
CA ALA A 100 -10.20 -0.44 22.85
C ALA A 100 -8.72 -0.66 22.46
N GLY A 101 -7.83 -0.61 23.43
CA GLY A 101 -6.41 -0.93 23.23
C GLY A 101 -6.16 -2.44 23.21
N LEU A 102 -5.14 -2.88 22.47
CA LEU A 102 -4.70 -4.27 22.42
C LEU A 102 -3.91 -4.65 23.68
N GLN A 103 -4.24 -5.80 24.22
CA GLN A 103 -3.42 -6.41 25.29
C GLN A 103 -2.16 -7.08 24.70
N PRO A 104 -1.01 -7.00 25.36
CA PRO A 104 0.23 -7.62 24.86
C PRO A 104 0.11 -9.12 24.58
N GLN A 105 -0.67 -9.83 25.39
CA GLN A 105 -0.90 -11.27 25.23
C GLN A 105 -1.70 -11.60 23.97
N GLU A 106 -2.70 -10.79 23.64
CA GLU A 106 -3.51 -10.93 22.41
C GLU A 106 -2.63 -10.70 21.18
N THR A 107 -1.73 -9.72 21.24
CA THR A 107 -0.77 -9.46 20.15
C THR A 107 0.17 -10.63 19.91
N GLU A 108 0.69 -11.27 20.99
CA GLU A 108 1.55 -12.45 20.87
C GLU A 108 0.82 -13.66 20.31
N ARG A 109 -0.41 -13.86 20.75
CA ARG A 109 -1.27 -14.94 20.24
C ARG A 109 -1.56 -14.76 18.77
N LEU A 110 -1.95 -13.55 18.36
CA LEU A 110 -2.24 -13.24 16.96
C LEU A 110 -1.01 -13.40 16.08
N LEU A 111 0.18 -12.96 16.56
CA LEU A 111 1.44 -13.18 15.87
C LEU A 111 1.75 -14.66 15.70
N HIS A 112 1.58 -15.45 16.74
CA HIS A 112 1.81 -16.90 16.70
C HIS A 112 0.91 -17.58 15.67
N GLU A 113 -0.39 -17.34 15.74
CA GLU A 113 -1.37 -17.92 14.83
C GLU A 113 -1.16 -17.49 13.38
N HIS A 114 -0.83 -16.21 13.17
CA HIS A 114 -0.55 -15.70 11.82
C HIS A 114 0.68 -16.36 11.21
N VAL A 115 1.78 -16.48 11.96
CA VAL A 115 3.01 -17.14 11.48
C VAL A 115 2.76 -18.64 11.25
N GLN A 116 1.99 -19.28 12.11
CA GLN A 116 1.62 -20.69 11.94
C GLN A 116 0.79 -20.88 10.66
N ALA A 117 -0.19 -20.04 10.39
CA ALA A 117 -0.99 -20.06 9.17
C ALA A 117 -0.13 -19.81 7.91
N LEU A 118 0.80 -18.85 7.99
CA LEU A 118 1.75 -18.56 6.91
C LEU A 118 2.63 -19.78 6.57
N LEU A 119 3.13 -20.49 7.57
CA LEU A 119 3.97 -21.68 7.40
C LEU A 119 3.17 -22.89 6.91
N GLY A 120 1.88 -22.97 7.28
CA GLY A 120 0.96 -24.00 6.86
C GLY A 120 0.38 -23.77 5.45
N ALA A 121 0.43 -22.53 4.92
CA ALA A 121 -0.16 -22.20 3.64
C ALA A 121 0.56 -22.89 2.47
N GLY A 122 -0.15 -23.77 1.81
CA GLY A 122 0.32 -24.50 0.62
C GLY A 122 0.25 -23.67 -0.66
N ALA A 123 0.62 -24.27 -1.79
CA ALA A 123 0.53 -23.63 -3.10
C ALA A 123 -0.94 -23.33 -3.50
N ALA A 124 -1.88 -24.17 -3.06
CA ALA A 124 -3.32 -24.00 -3.33
C ALA A 124 -3.92 -22.79 -2.59
N ASP A 125 -3.36 -22.41 -1.45
CA ASP A 125 -3.85 -21.28 -0.64
C ASP A 125 -3.34 -19.93 -1.14
N ARG A 126 -2.39 -19.95 -2.08
CA ARG A 126 -1.78 -18.74 -2.63
C ARG A 126 -2.57 -18.26 -3.84
N PRO A 127 -3.09 -17.03 -3.82
CA PRO A 127 -3.85 -16.52 -4.93
C PRO A 127 -3.00 -16.40 -6.19
N GLY A 128 -3.56 -16.86 -7.32
CA GLY A 128 -2.91 -16.78 -8.62
C GLY A 128 -3.07 -15.41 -9.25
N CYS A 129 -2.05 -14.94 -9.96
CA CYS A 129 -2.13 -13.79 -10.86
C CYS A 129 -2.14 -14.28 -12.30
N SER A 130 -3.10 -13.79 -13.12
CA SER A 130 -3.09 -14.11 -14.55
C SER A 130 -1.82 -13.55 -15.20
N ARG A 131 -1.32 -14.23 -16.25
CA ARG A 131 -0.12 -13.79 -16.98
C ARG A 131 -0.27 -12.39 -17.54
N ALA A 132 -1.46 -12.05 -18.04
CA ALA A 132 -1.77 -10.73 -18.58
C ALA A 132 -1.67 -9.65 -17.49
N ARG A 133 -2.31 -9.88 -16.35
CA ARG A 133 -2.31 -8.92 -15.23
C ARG A 133 -0.91 -8.75 -14.62
N ARG A 134 -0.14 -9.83 -14.54
CA ARG A 134 1.28 -9.74 -14.13
C ARG A 134 2.10 -8.90 -15.10
N THR A 135 1.86 -9.02 -16.41
CA THR A 135 2.52 -8.18 -17.41
C THR A 135 2.13 -6.72 -17.24
N HIS A 136 0.84 -6.40 -17.06
CA HIS A 136 0.38 -5.04 -16.80
C HIS A 136 0.99 -4.46 -15.52
N TYR A 137 1.07 -5.26 -14.46
CA TYR A 137 1.73 -4.85 -13.21
C TYR A 137 3.19 -4.45 -13.43
N LEU A 138 3.97 -5.26 -14.16
CA LEU A 138 5.39 -4.93 -14.44
C LEU A 138 5.54 -3.68 -15.31
N ILE A 139 4.63 -3.45 -16.25
CA ILE A 139 4.58 -2.23 -17.07
C ILE A 139 4.31 -1.02 -16.17
N ALA A 140 3.26 -1.10 -15.35
CA ALA A 140 2.86 -0.03 -14.45
C ALA A 140 3.95 0.28 -13.42
N GLN A 141 4.60 -0.73 -12.85
CA GLN A 141 5.69 -0.57 -11.89
C GLN A 141 6.89 0.17 -12.50
N ARG A 142 7.31 -0.19 -13.72
CA ARG A 142 8.41 0.50 -14.42
C ARG A 142 8.05 1.96 -14.71
N ALA A 143 6.83 2.19 -15.20
CA ALA A 143 6.32 3.52 -15.49
C ALA A 143 6.24 4.37 -14.21
N GLU A 144 5.71 3.83 -13.12
CA GLU A 144 5.60 4.52 -11.84
C GLU A 144 6.96 4.86 -11.24
N ASN A 145 7.91 3.93 -11.26
CA ASN A 145 9.28 4.18 -10.81
C ASN A 145 9.91 5.35 -11.57
N PHE A 146 9.76 5.37 -12.90
CA PHE A 146 10.22 6.48 -13.73
C PHE A 146 9.52 7.80 -13.35
N MET A 147 8.19 7.80 -13.20
CA MET A 147 7.42 8.98 -12.79
C MET A 147 7.89 9.51 -11.44
N ARG A 148 8.05 8.65 -10.43
CA ARG A 148 8.48 9.03 -9.08
C ARG A 148 9.87 9.67 -9.05
N LEU A 149 10.81 9.13 -9.81
CA LEU A 149 12.17 9.68 -9.92
C LEU A 149 12.21 11.03 -10.63
N ASN A 150 11.21 11.32 -11.45
CA ASN A 150 11.18 12.51 -12.32
C ASN A 150 10.02 13.48 -11.99
N LEU A 151 9.33 13.37 -10.86
CA LEU A 151 8.13 14.16 -10.52
C LEU A 151 8.31 15.67 -10.68
N ARG A 152 9.53 16.18 -10.43
CA ARG A 152 9.84 17.62 -10.39
C ARG A 152 9.92 18.28 -11.76
N ARG A 153 10.14 17.52 -12.83
CA ARG A 153 10.26 18.02 -14.18
C ARG A 153 9.03 17.71 -15.03
N ASN A 154 8.94 18.34 -16.19
CA ASN A 154 7.98 17.89 -17.18
C ASN A 154 8.36 16.50 -17.67
N ILE A 155 7.40 15.60 -17.63
CA ILE A 155 7.52 14.23 -18.13
C ILE A 155 6.59 14.12 -19.33
N TYR A 156 7.14 13.67 -20.46
CA TYR A 156 6.39 13.40 -21.67
C TYR A 156 5.97 11.94 -21.73
N MET A 157 4.87 11.65 -22.43
CA MET A 157 4.30 10.30 -22.50
C MET A 157 5.26 9.29 -23.13
N ASN A 158 5.99 9.71 -24.18
CA ASN A 158 7.01 8.87 -24.81
C ASN A 158 8.09 8.41 -23.83
N GLU A 159 8.56 9.30 -22.93
CA GLU A 159 9.58 8.95 -21.92
C GLU A 159 9.06 7.86 -20.95
N ILE A 160 7.77 7.94 -20.58
CA ILE A 160 7.14 6.92 -19.73
C ILE A 160 7.03 5.60 -20.49
N CYS A 161 6.64 5.65 -21.77
CA CYS A 161 6.55 4.48 -22.64
C CYS A 161 7.91 3.78 -22.80
N ASP A 162 8.96 4.57 -23.05
CA ASP A 162 10.33 4.08 -23.19
C ASP A 162 10.81 3.42 -21.89
N ALA A 163 10.59 4.05 -20.74
CA ALA A 163 10.95 3.52 -19.45
C ALA A 163 10.19 2.22 -19.11
N ALA A 164 8.93 2.12 -19.53
CA ALA A 164 8.10 0.93 -19.33
C ALA A 164 8.36 -0.17 -20.37
N GLY A 165 9.01 0.16 -21.52
CA GLY A 165 9.29 -0.75 -22.62
C GLY A 165 8.03 -1.14 -23.41
N VAL A 166 7.07 -0.21 -23.57
CA VAL A 166 5.79 -0.48 -24.27
C VAL A 166 5.32 0.73 -25.07
N SER A 167 4.39 0.48 -26.01
CA SER A 167 3.69 1.55 -26.71
C SER A 167 2.73 2.32 -25.78
N GLU A 168 2.34 3.54 -26.17
CA GLU A 168 1.35 4.35 -25.42
C GLU A 168 0.04 3.59 -25.21
N ARG A 169 -0.41 2.83 -26.20
CA ARG A 169 -1.60 1.99 -26.08
C ARG A 169 -1.43 0.92 -25.01
N GLY A 170 -0.30 0.22 -24.98
CA GLY A 170 0.00 -0.79 -23.97
C GLY A 170 0.09 -0.21 -22.56
N LEU A 171 0.73 0.96 -22.45
CA LEU A 171 0.81 1.69 -21.19
C LEU A 171 -0.58 2.08 -20.67
N ARG A 172 -1.45 2.62 -21.56
CA ARG A 172 -2.81 3.00 -21.20
C ARG A 172 -3.64 1.81 -20.74
N TYR A 173 -3.60 0.69 -21.45
CA TYR A 173 -4.28 -0.53 -21.03
C TYR A 173 -3.82 -1.04 -19.68
N ALA A 174 -2.51 -1.03 -19.41
CA ALA A 174 -1.98 -1.45 -18.11
C ALA A 174 -2.50 -0.57 -16.97
N PHE A 175 -2.53 0.76 -17.17
CA PHE A 175 -3.02 1.70 -16.16
C PHE A 175 -4.53 1.63 -15.97
N GLU A 176 -5.31 1.44 -17.03
CA GLU A 176 -6.77 1.28 -16.96
C GLU A 176 -7.13 -0.04 -16.25
N ASP A 177 -6.45 -1.15 -16.57
CA ASP A 177 -6.68 -2.47 -15.93
C ASP A 177 -6.35 -2.46 -14.44
N LEU A 178 -5.26 -1.79 -14.06
CA LEU A 178 -4.78 -1.83 -12.68
C LEU A 178 -5.32 -0.70 -11.79
N PHE A 179 -5.49 0.49 -12.35
CA PHE A 179 -5.80 1.70 -11.57
C PHE A 179 -7.13 2.35 -11.98
N GLY A 180 -7.80 1.84 -13.00
CA GLY A 180 -9.02 2.46 -13.53
C GLY A 180 -8.81 3.88 -14.03
N THR A 181 -7.57 4.25 -14.43
CA THR A 181 -7.23 5.63 -14.80
C THR A 181 -6.13 5.69 -15.85
N SER A 182 -6.01 6.84 -16.54
CA SER A 182 -4.94 7.04 -17.51
C SER A 182 -3.59 7.34 -16.82
N PRO A 183 -2.44 7.06 -17.50
CA PRO A 183 -1.11 7.35 -16.98
C PRO A 183 -0.91 8.83 -16.59
N ASN A 184 -1.45 9.76 -17.39
CA ASN A 184 -1.37 11.21 -17.10
C ASN A 184 -2.12 11.59 -15.82
N ARG A 185 -3.31 11.02 -15.62
CA ARG A 185 -4.10 11.27 -14.42
C ARG A 185 -3.42 10.67 -13.19
N TYR A 186 -2.84 9.50 -13.34
CA TYR A 186 -2.04 8.85 -12.31
C TYR A 186 -0.82 9.71 -11.92
N LEU A 187 -0.04 10.21 -12.90
CA LEU A 187 1.07 11.12 -12.65
C LEU A 187 0.63 12.40 -11.92
N SER A 188 -0.52 12.96 -12.32
CA SER A 188 -1.10 14.14 -11.64
C SER A 188 -1.42 13.83 -10.18
N MET A 189 -1.96 12.65 -9.89
CA MET A 189 -2.24 12.20 -8.52
C MET A 189 -0.96 11.99 -7.71
N LEU A 190 0.08 11.38 -8.28
CA LEU A 190 1.38 11.24 -7.62
C LEU A 190 1.96 12.60 -7.23
N ARG A 191 1.87 13.61 -8.11
CA ARG A 191 2.33 14.97 -7.83
C ARG A 191 1.53 15.63 -6.71
N LEU A 192 0.19 15.46 -6.70
CA LEU A 192 -0.68 15.96 -5.63
C LEU A 192 -0.35 15.32 -4.28
N CYS A 193 -0.15 14.00 -4.23
CA CYS A 193 0.25 13.29 -3.02
C CYS A 193 1.63 13.73 -2.51
N ALA A 194 2.60 13.93 -3.42
CA ALA A 194 3.91 14.46 -3.06
C ALA A 194 3.84 15.88 -2.50
N ALA A 195 2.97 16.73 -3.08
CA ALA A 195 2.73 18.09 -2.57
C ALA A 195 2.06 18.06 -1.19
N CYS A 196 1.05 17.24 -0.99
CA CYS A 196 0.36 17.07 0.30
C CYS A 196 1.35 16.64 1.39
N ARG A 197 2.16 15.62 1.13
CA ARG A 197 3.20 15.18 2.06
C ARG A 197 4.23 16.27 2.36
N SER A 198 4.65 17.03 1.34
CA SER A 198 5.61 18.11 1.52
C SER A 198 5.01 19.29 2.29
N LEU A 199 3.72 19.59 2.11
CA LEU A 199 3.00 20.63 2.85
C LEU A 199 2.82 20.24 4.31
N SER A 200 2.43 19.02 4.62
CA SER A 200 2.20 18.55 5.99
C SER A 200 3.48 18.47 6.84
N MET A 201 4.65 18.36 6.18
CA MET A 201 5.95 18.32 6.85
C MET A 201 6.70 19.66 6.83
N ALA A 202 6.16 20.67 6.16
CA ALA A 202 6.85 21.94 5.97
C ALA A 202 6.63 22.88 7.15
N ASP A 203 7.69 23.64 7.46
CA ASP A 203 7.58 24.81 8.33
C ASP A 203 6.98 25.98 7.52
N SER A 204 5.78 26.42 7.92
CA SER A 204 5.01 27.48 7.26
C SER A 204 5.73 28.84 7.27
N SER A 205 6.70 29.05 8.18
CA SER A 205 7.53 30.25 8.23
C SER A 205 8.63 30.28 7.16
N ARG A 206 9.01 29.09 6.67
CA ARG A 206 10.16 28.93 5.76
C ARG A 206 9.78 28.55 4.34
N ARG A 207 8.62 27.96 4.13
CA ARG A 207 8.18 27.45 2.82
C ARG A 207 6.79 27.94 2.45
N SER A 208 6.65 28.37 1.20
CA SER A 208 5.36 28.76 0.63
C SER A 208 4.70 27.60 -0.13
N VAL A 209 3.37 27.63 -0.18
CA VAL A 209 2.57 26.70 -1.01
C VAL A 209 3.09 26.67 -2.46
N LYS A 210 3.38 27.87 -3.03
CA LYS A 210 3.92 27.99 -4.39
C LYS A 210 5.24 27.25 -4.58
N ALA A 211 6.19 27.44 -3.66
CA ALA A 211 7.50 26.77 -3.74
C ALA A 211 7.37 25.25 -3.67
N ILE A 212 6.49 24.75 -2.81
CA ILE A 212 6.22 23.31 -2.68
C ILE A 212 5.54 22.77 -3.94
N ALA A 213 4.53 23.43 -4.46
CA ALA A 213 3.85 23.03 -5.69
C ALA A 213 4.83 22.90 -6.88
N LEU A 214 5.65 23.92 -7.09
CA LEU A 214 6.66 23.93 -8.16
C LEU A 214 7.71 22.81 -7.97
N SER A 215 8.12 22.54 -6.73
CA SER A 215 9.06 21.45 -6.44
C SER A 215 8.47 20.05 -6.68
N CYS A 216 7.15 19.94 -6.79
CA CYS A 216 6.44 18.71 -7.14
C CYS A 216 6.00 18.64 -8.61
N GLY A 217 6.44 19.59 -9.46
CA GLY A 217 6.09 19.63 -10.88
C GLY A 217 4.66 20.11 -11.16
N LEU A 218 4.06 20.88 -10.24
CA LEU A 218 2.74 21.48 -10.35
C LEU A 218 2.88 22.96 -10.72
N TRP A 219 2.94 23.25 -12.01
CA TRP A 219 3.24 24.59 -12.53
C TRP A 219 2.02 25.51 -12.62
N ASP A 220 0.83 24.94 -12.87
CA ASP A 220 -0.44 25.67 -12.86
C ASP A 220 -1.01 25.68 -11.44
N LEU A 221 -0.78 26.79 -10.74
CA LEU A 221 -1.13 26.91 -9.33
C LEU A 221 -2.64 26.98 -9.08
N SER A 222 -3.42 27.54 -10.02
CA SER A 222 -4.87 27.59 -9.90
C SER A 222 -5.46 26.20 -10.00
N ARG A 223 -5.06 25.48 -11.05
CA ARG A 223 -5.48 24.10 -11.25
C ARG A 223 -5.00 23.17 -10.14
N PHE A 224 -3.81 23.44 -9.59
CA PHE A 224 -3.30 22.71 -8.44
C PHE A 224 -4.21 22.87 -7.22
N ALA A 225 -4.58 24.10 -6.85
CA ALA A 225 -5.43 24.37 -5.69
C ALA A 225 -6.80 23.70 -5.81
N ASP A 226 -7.41 23.77 -7.00
CA ASP A 226 -8.71 23.15 -7.28
C ASP A 226 -8.63 21.60 -7.21
N ASN A 227 -7.62 21.01 -7.83
CA ASN A 227 -7.43 19.55 -7.80
C ASN A 227 -7.08 19.06 -6.38
N TYR A 228 -6.28 19.82 -5.65
CA TYR A 228 -5.92 19.51 -4.28
C TYR A 228 -7.16 19.46 -3.38
N ARG A 229 -8.01 20.50 -3.47
CA ARG A 229 -9.27 20.57 -2.72
C ARG A 229 -10.21 19.40 -3.07
N LYS A 230 -10.31 19.04 -4.36
CA LYS A 230 -11.13 17.89 -4.79
C LYS A 230 -10.66 16.57 -4.22
N VAL A 231 -9.34 16.39 -4.06
CA VAL A 231 -8.74 15.13 -3.61
C VAL A 231 -8.68 15.04 -2.08
N PHE A 232 -8.27 16.13 -1.42
CA PHE A 232 -7.98 16.13 0.03
C PHE A 232 -9.05 16.82 0.87
N GLY A 233 -10.07 17.46 0.26
CA GLY A 233 -11.15 18.14 0.95
C GLY A 233 -10.79 19.50 1.56
N GLU A 234 -9.54 19.92 1.46
CA GLU A 234 -9.01 21.18 2.03
C GLU A 234 -8.10 21.90 1.02
N LEU A 235 -7.79 23.17 1.28
CA LEU A 235 -6.84 23.92 0.45
C LEU A 235 -5.38 23.57 0.82
N PRO A 236 -4.43 23.70 -0.12
CA PRO A 236 -2.99 23.49 0.17
C PRO A 236 -2.46 24.35 1.32
N ARG A 237 -3.03 25.57 1.48
CA ARG A 237 -2.68 26.47 2.58
C ARG A 237 -3.12 25.92 3.93
N ASP A 238 -4.29 25.27 3.99
CA ASP A 238 -4.83 24.73 5.23
C ASP A 238 -3.94 23.59 5.74
N THR A 239 -3.49 22.72 4.83
CA THR A 239 -2.50 21.67 5.14
C THR A 239 -1.18 22.27 5.64
N LEU A 240 -0.65 23.32 4.98
CA LEU A 240 0.61 23.96 5.37
C LEU A 240 0.53 24.65 6.74
N MET A 241 -0.61 25.24 7.07
CA MET A 241 -0.82 25.94 8.34
C MET A 241 -1.14 25.02 9.51
N ARG A 242 -1.46 23.78 9.25
CA ARG A 242 -1.66 22.76 10.29
C ARG A 242 -0.30 22.43 10.91
N ALA A 243 -0.21 22.57 12.25
CA ALA A 243 1.02 22.18 12.96
C ALA A 243 1.40 20.75 12.60
N PRO A 244 2.68 20.46 12.31
CA PRO A 244 3.10 19.10 12.03
C PRO A 244 2.68 18.21 13.20
N ALA A 245 1.99 17.11 12.89
CA ALA A 245 1.66 16.12 13.91
C ALA A 245 2.98 15.69 14.57
N GLN A 246 3.07 15.87 15.88
CA GLN A 246 4.21 15.35 16.65
C GLN A 246 4.20 13.83 16.44
N ILE A 247 5.08 13.37 15.55
CA ILE A 247 5.38 11.94 15.46
C ILE A 247 6.02 11.62 16.79
N GLY A 248 5.26 10.93 17.66
CA GLY A 248 5.71 10.57 19.00
C GLY A 248 7.10 9.97 18.92
N GLN A 249 8.05 10.59 19.64
CA GLN A 249 9.34 9.97 19.89
C GLN A 249 9.05 8.66 20.62
N PRO A 250 9.59 7.52 20.16
CA PRO A 250 9.50 6.30 20.93
C PRO A 250 10.27 6.53 22.23
N ALA A 251 9.57 6.35 23.34
CA ALA A 251 10.16 6.31 24.68
C ALA A 251 11.02 5.04 24.84
#